data_9ec54d93143f98e01c1c977a180e1cee
#
_entry.id   9ec54d93143f98e01c1c977a180e1cee
#
_cell.length_a   1.000
_cell.length_b   1.000
_cell.length_c   1.000
_cell.angle_alpha   90.00
_cell.angle_beta   90.00
_cell.angle_gamma   90.00
#
_symmetry.space_group_name_H-M   'P 1'
#
loop_
_entity.id
_entity.type
_entity.pdbx_description
1 polymer ?
#
loop_
_entity_poly.entity_id
_entity_poly.type
_entity_poly.pdbx_seq_one_letter_code
_entity_poly.pdbx_strand_id
1 'polypeptide(L)'
;MGQRIPVTLGNIAPLSLRPFQPGRIALVCEGGGQRGIFTAGVLDEFMRAQFNPFDLYLGTSAGAQNLSAFICNQPGYARKVIMRYTTKREFFDPLRFVRGGNLIDLDWLVEATASQMPLQMDTAARLFDSGKSFYMCACRQDDYAPNYFLPTKQNWLDVIRASSAIPGFYRSGVSLEGINYLDGGISDAIPVKEAARQGAKTLVVIRTVPSQMYYTPQWFKRMERWLGDSSLQPLVNLVQHHETSYRDIQQFIEKPPGKLRIFEIYPPKPLHSIALGSRVPALREDYKLGRLCGRYFLATVGKLLTEKAPLTRHLVPAVTPESIVIPPAPVANDTLVAEVSDAPQANDPTFNNEDLA
;
A
#
# COMPACT_ATOMS: atom_id res chain seq x y z
N MET A 1 2.53 27.67 -9.09
CA MET A 1 3.32 26.82 -8.21
C MET A 1 2.54 25.54 -7.97
N GLY A 2 3.23 24.40 -7.95
CA GLY A 2 2.61 23.13 -7.60
C GLY A 2 2.07 23.13 -6.17
N GLN A 3 1.13 22.27 -5.87
CA GLN A 3 0.46 22.25 -4.57
C GLN A 3 0.40 20.83 -4.00
N ARG A 4 0.89 20.66 -2.77
CA ARG A 4 0.65 19.50 -1.94
C ARG A 4 -0.56 19.73 -1.06
N ILE A 5 -1.45 18.76 -1.00
CA ILE A 5 -2.71 18.80 -0.23
C ILE A 5 -2.75 17.54 0.64
N PRO A 6 -2.35 17.64 1.91
CA PRO A 6 -2.43 16.52 2.83
C PRO A 6 -3.90 16.20 3.16
N VAL A 7 -4.27 14.92 3.05
CA VAL A 7 -5.62 14.41 3.32
C VAL A 7 -5.52 13.30 4.35
N THR A 8 -5.57 13.65 5.63
CA THR A 8 -5.51 12.69 6.73
C THR A 8 -6.51 13.05 7.83
N LEU A 9 -6.91 12.06 8.61
CA LEU A 9 -7.84 12.28 9.73
C LEU A 9 -7.23 13.23 10.76
N GLY A 10 -8.01 14.25 11.15
CA GLY A 10 -7.64 15.20 12.19
C GLY A 10 -6.69 16.34 11.78
N ASN A 11 -6.31 16.44 10.53
CA ASN A 11 -5.40 17.50 10.06
C ASN A 11 -5.84 18.10 8.73
N ILE A 12 -7.11 18.54 8.65
CA ILE A 12 -7.56 19.35 7.52
C ILE A 12 -7.67 20.79 7.93
N ALA A 13 -6.72 21.60 7.45
CA ALA A 13 -7.00 22.99 7.19
C ALA A 13 -8.16 23.06 6.17
N PRO A 14 -9.12 24.00 6.32
CA PRO A 14 -10.21 24.14 5.37
C PRO A 14 -9.64 24.19 3.95
N LEU A 15 -10.00 23.21 3.13
CA LEU A 15 -9.57 23.15 1.74
C LEU A 15 -10.27 24.29 1.00
N SER A 16 -9.67 25.48 0.98
CA SER A 16 -10.09 26.52 0.04
C SER A 16 -9.59 26.13 -1.36
N LEU A 17 -10.16 25.06 -1.89
CA LEU A 17 -9.87 24.64 -3.26
C LEU A 17 -10.62 25.56 -4.20
N ARG A 18 -9.85 26.37 -4.95
CA ARG A 18 -10.40 27.03 -6.11
C ARG A 18 -10.81 25.99 -7.14
N PRO A 19 -11.87 26.22 -7.91
CA PRO A 19 -12.23 25.34 -9.02
C PRO A 19 -11.01 25.09 -9.91
N PHE A 20 -10.76 23.81 -10.24
CA PHE A 20 -9.64 23.44 -11.09
C PHE A 20 -10.00 22.31 -12.02
N GLN A 21 -9.31 22.22 -13.13
CA GLN A 21 -9.37 21.08 -14.00
C GLN A 21 -8.34 20.06 -13.52
N PRO A 22 -8.72 18.85 -13.12
CA PRO A 22 -7.77 17.86 -12.62
C PRO A 22 -6.77 17.40 -13.68
N GLY A 23 -7.14 17.46 -14.95
CA GLY A 23 -6.33 16.94 -16.05
C GLY A 23 -6.18 15.42 -15.96
N ARG A 24 -5.04 14.90 -16.41
CA ARG A 24 -4.69 13.48 -16.26
C ARG A 24 -4.40 13.18 -14.80
N ILE A 25 -5.12 12.22 -14.22
CA ILE A 25 -5.06 11.89 -12.79
C ILE A 25 -4.30 10.58 -12.61
N ALA A 26 -3.31 10.57 -11.74
CA ALA A 26 -2.60 9.35 -11.34
C ALA A 26 -2.93 8.93 -9.91
N LEU A 27 -3.07 7.62 -9.69
CA LEU A 27 -3.09 6.99 -8.38
C LEU A 27 -1.74 6.34 -8.13
N VAL A 28 -1.05 6.78 -7.08
CA VAL A 28 0.29 6.32 -6.72
C VAL A 28 0.25 5.66 -5.35
N CYS A 29 0.72 4.41 -5.25
CA CYS A 29 0.74 3.64 -4.02
C CYS A 29 2.17 3.32 -3.57
N GLU A 30 2.52 3.76 -2.36
CA GLU A 30 3.80 3.51 -1.71
C GLU A 30 4.00 2.02 -1.43
N GLY A 31 5.25 1.54 -1.55
CA GLY A 31 5.69 0.26 -1.04
C GLY A 31 5.70 0.21 0.49
N GLY A 32 5.90 -0.97 1.07
CA GLY A 32 6.00 -1.05 2.53
C GLY A 32 5.68 -2.40 3.15
N GLY A 33 5.66 -3.47 2.35
CA GLY A 33 5.35 -4.81 2.82
C GLY A 33 3.96 -4.89 3.47
N GLN A 34 3.85 -5.49 4.66
CA GLN A 34 2.57 -5.65 5.36
C GLN A 34 1.91 -4.33 5.79
N ARG A 35 2.65 -3.19 5.86
CA ARG A 35 2.02 -1.86 6.05
C ARG A 35 1.09 -1.49 4.90
N GLY A 36 1.23 -2.11 3.73
CA GLY A 36 0.28 -2.01 2.61
C GLY A 36 -1.15 -2.39 2.96
N ILE A 37 -1.39 -2.96 4.15
CA ILE A 37 -2.74 -3.21 4.67
C ILE A 37 -3.55 -1.91 4.86
N PHE A 38 -2.90 -0.80 5.17
CA PHE A 38 -3.52 0.52 5.21
C PHE A 38 -3.98 0.92 3.80
N THR A 39 -3.11 0.78 2.80
CA THR A 39 -3.43 1.03 1.38
C THR A 39 -4.61 0.16 0.92
N ALA A 40 -4.63 -1.13 1.29
CA ALA A 40 -5.74 -2.03 1.00
C ALA A 40 -7.07 -1.49 1.56
N GLY A 41 -7.06 -0.94 2.78
CA GLY A 41 -8.24 -0.33 3.38
C GLY A 41 -8.74 0.88 2.60
N VAL A 42 -7.85 1.78 2.18
CA VAL A 42 -8.21 2.95 1.36
C VAL A 42 -8.81 2.53 0.02
N LEU A 43 -8.16 1.61 -0.69
CA LEU A 43 -8.59 1.16 -2.02
C LEU A 43 -9.90 0.36 -1.97
N ASP A 44 -10.13 -0.40 -0.91
CA ASP A 44 -11.42 -1.11 -0.72
C ASP A 44 -12.58 -0.12 -0.56
N GLU A 45 -12.38 1.04 0.09
CA GLU A 45 -13.41 2.09 0.14
C GLU A 45 -13.60 2.77 -1.23
N PHE A 46 -12.53 2.97 -2.01
CA PHE A 46 -12.64 3.49 -3.37
C PHE A 46 -13.44 2.51 -4.26
N MET A 47 -13.16 1.22 -4.19
CA MET A 47 -13.94 0.20 -4.93
C MET A 47 -15.40 0.15 -4.48
N ARG A 48 -15.67 0.22 -3.17
CA ARG A 48 -17.03 0.24 -2.63
C ARG A 48 -17.84 1.45 -3.12
N ALA A 49 -17.19 2.60 -3.21
CA ALA A 49 -17.78 3.83 -3.72
C ALA A 49 -17.80 3.92 -5.25
N GLN A 50 -17.32 2.90 -5.96
CA GLN A 50 -17.10 2.91 -7.40
C GLN A 50 -16.28 4.12 -7.88
N PHE A 51 -15.36 4.57 -7.03
CA PHE A 51 -14.53 5.73 -7.27
C PHE A 51 -13.24 5.34 -7.99
N ASN A 52 -13.19 5.60 -9.29
CA ASN A 52 -12.01 5.34 -10.12
C ASN A 52 -11.85 6.40 -11.23
N PRO A 53 -11.58 7.67 -10.89
CA PRO A 53 -11.35 8.74 -11.86
C PRO A 53 -9.93 8.73 -12.45
N PHE A 54 -9.12 7.74 -12.13
CA PHE A 54 -7.69 7.71 -12.46
C PHE A 54 -7.47 7.25 -13.89
N ASP A 55 -6.51 7.89 -14.57
CA ASP A 55 -6.03 7.54 -15.91
C ASP A 55 -4.76 6.70 -15.85
N LEU A 56 -4.04 6.78 -14.73
CA LEU A 56 -2.70 6.23 -14.56
C LEU A 56 -2.55 5.68 -13.15
N TYR A 57 -1.96 4.50 -13.05
CA TYR A 57 -1.68 3.82 -11.77
C TYR A 57 -0.20 3.52 -11.68
N LEU A 58 0.44 3.82 -10.55
CA LEU A 58 1.84 3.46 -10.30
C LEU A 58 1.97 2.91 -8.87
N GLY A 59 2.69 1.82 -8.75
CA GLY A 59 2.91 1.22 -7.44
C GLY A 59 4.26 0.52 -7.34
N THR A 60 4.74 0.43 -6.12
CA THR A 60 6.00 -0.22 -5.79
C THR A 60 5.74 -1.30 -4.75
N SER A 61 6.27 -2.54 -4.94
CA SER A 61 6.18 -3.62 -3.95
C SER A 61 4.72 -3.87 -3.52
N ALA A 62 4.42 -3.79 -2.23
CA ALA A 62 3.05 -3.91 -1.71
C ALA A 62 2.06 -2.91 -2.36
N GLY A 63 2.52 -1.72 -2.77
CA GLY A 63 1.71 -0.75 -3.51
C GLY A 63 1.28 -1.29 -4.88
N ALA A 64 2.18 -1.96 -5.59
CA ALA A 64 1.89 -2.61 -6.87
C ALA A 64 0.89 -3.77 -6.70
N GLN A 65 1.06 -4.58 -5.64
CA GLN A 65 0.13 -5.68 -5.31
C GLN A 65 -1.27 -5.16 -4.96
N ASN A 66 -1.36 -4.09 -4.18
CA ASN A 66 -2.63 -3.44 -3.83
C ASN A 66 -3.34 -2.86 -5.08
N LEU A 67 -2.59 -2.20 -5.96
CA LEU A 67 -3.12 -1.67 -7.22
C LEU A 67 -3.57 -2.79 -8.16
N SER A 68 -2.89 -3.93 -8.19
CA SER A 68 -3.31 -5.10 -8.96
C SER A 68 -4.72 -5.55 -8.57
N ALA A 69 -5.00 -5.63 -7.26
CA ALA A 69 -6.34 -5.94 -6.76
C ALA A 69 -7.38 -4.86 -7.12
N PHE A 70 -6.99 -3.59 -7.02
CA PHE A 70 -7.86 -2.46 -7.36
C PHE A 70 -8.23 -2.43 -8.85
N ILE A 71 -7.25 -2.60 -9.73
CA ILE A 71 -7.41 -2.61 -11.19
C ILE A 71 -8.26 -3.81 -11.64
N CYS A 72 -8.11 -4.96 -10.99
CA CYS A 72 -8.94 -6.14 -11.19
C CYS A 72 -10.31 -6.03 -10.53
N ASN A 73 -10.62 -4.92 -9.85
CA ASN A 73 -11.86 -4.68 -9.12
C ASN A 73 -12.23 -5.82 -8.14
N GLN A 74 -11.28 -6.23 -7.31
CA GLN A 74 -11.44 -7.32 -6.34
C GLN A 74 -11.37 -6.79 -4.90
N PRO A 75 -12.47 -6.24 -4.35
CA PRO A 75 -12.49 -5.72 -2.99
C PRO A 75 -12.17 -6.83 -1.97
N GLY A 76 -11.36 -6.48 -0.97
CA GLY A 76 -10.88 -7.40 0.06
C GLY A 76 -9.79 -8.37 -0.38
N TYR A 77 -9.42 -8.42 -1.67
CA TYR A 77 -8.36 -9.29 -2.16
C TYR A 77 -7.02 -9.01 -1.46
N ALA A 78 -6.54 -7.76 -1.53
CA ALA A 78 -5.26 -7.36 -0.93
C ALA A 78 -5.26 -7.59 0.59
N ARG A 79 -6.38 -7.30 1.29
CA ARG A 79 -6.56 -7.63 2.71
C ARG A 79 -6.36 -9.12 2.98
N LYS A 80 -6.98 -9.99 2.17
CA LYS A 80 -6.86 -11.45 2.33
C LYS A 80 -5.43 -11.91 2.09
N VAL A 81 -4.77 -11.40 1.05
CA VAL A 81 -3.35 -11.72 0.77
C VAL A 81 -2.49 -11.33 1.98
N ILE A 82 -2.57 -10.09 2.45
CA ILE A 82 -1.73 -9.61 3.54
C ILE A 82 -2.05 -10.34 4.86
N MET A 83 -3.33 -10.52 5.22
CA MET A 83 -3.70 -11.11 6.51
C MET A 83 -3.61 -12.63 6.58
N ARG A 84 -3.79 -13.33 5.45
CA ARG A 84 -3.87 -14.80 5.45
C ARG A 84 -2.65 -15.48 4.85
N TYR A 85 -1.99 -14.86 3.85
CA TYR A 85 -0.85 -15.47 3.16
C TYR A 85 0.47 -14.94 3.71
N THR A 86 0.64 -13.61 3.83
CA THR A 86 1.93 -13.07 4.28
C THR A 86 2.20 -13.26 5.78
N THR A 87 1.22 -13.73 6.55
CA THR A 87 1.38 -14.10 7.97
C THR A 87 1.66 -15.59 8.18
N LYS A 88 1.59 -16.39 7.12
CA LYS A 88 1.91 -17.81 7.19
C LYS A 88 3.41 -18.06 7.23
N ARG A 89 3.77 -19.20 7.86
CA ARG A 89 5.17 -19.62 7.96
C ARG A 89 5.78 -19.96 6.60
N GLU A 90 4.97 -20.44 5.66
CA GLU A 90 5.39 -20.72 4.28
C GLU A 90 5.92 -19.44 3.62
N PHE A 91 5.31 -18.29 3.86
CA PHE A 91 5.80 -17.02 3.35
C PHE A 91 6.95 -16.44 4.18
N PHE A 92 6.78 -16.31 5.51
CA PHE A 92 7.73 -15.64 6.40
C PHE A 92 8.29 -16.62 7.43
N ASP A 93 9.52 -17.10 7.23
CA ASP A 93 10.16 -18.08 8.10
C ASP A 93 11.58 -17.66 8.52
N PRO A 94 11.74 -17.12 9.76
CA PRO A 94 13.05 -16.82 10.32
C PRO A 94 13.97 -18.03 10.46
N LEU A 95 13.43 -19.25 10.68
CA LEU A 95 14.25 -20.45 10.78
C LEU A 95 14.83 -20.86 9.43
N ARG A 96 14.06 -20.73 8.35
CA ARG A 96 14.56 -20.91 6.98
C ARG A 96 15.71 -19.94 6.68
N PHE A 97 15.56 -18.68 7.11
CA PHE A 97 16.57 -17.65 6.92
C PHE A 97 17.89 -17.97 7.65
N VAL A 98 17.83 -18.38 8.92
CA VAL A 98 19.01 -18.79 9.71
C VAL A 98 19.74 -20.00 9.08
N ARG A 99 19.01 -20.88 8.43
CA ARG A 99 19.56 -22.04 7.71
C ARG A 99 20.10 -21.72 6.30
N GLY A 100 20.18 -20.43 5.95
CA GLY A 100 20.74 -19.98 4.66
C GLY A 100 19.72 -19.80 3.54
N GLY A 101 18.43 -20.05 3.76
CA GLY A 101 17.35 -19.82 2.80
C GLY A 101 16.82 -18.37 2.81
N ASN A 102 15.78 -18.13 2.03
CA ASN A 102 15.08 -16.84 2.01
C ASN A 102 14.26 -16.62 3.28
N LEU A 103 14.20 -15.37 3.78
CA LEU A 103 13.31 -15.00 4.88
C LEU A 103 11.85 -15.00 4.43
N ILE A 104 11.59 -14.48 3.21
CA ILE A 104 10.28 -14.48 2.57
C ILE A 104 10.31 -15.37 1.34
N ASP A 105 9.18 -16.03 1.06
CA ASP A 105 8.98 -16.87 -0.11
C ASP A 105 7.97 -16.23 -1.05
N LEU A 106 8.48 -15.44 -1.99
CA LEU A 106 7.66 -14.77 -2.99
C LEU A 106 7.10 -15.75 -4.02
N ASP A 107 7.84 -16.81 -4.33
CA ASP A 107 7.40 -17.82 -5.28
C ASP A 107 6.17 -18.53 -4.73
N TRP A 108 6.26 -19.01 -3.49
CA TRP A 108 5.11 -19.59 -2.80
C TRP A 108 3.92 -18.63 -2.73
N LEU A 109 4.15 -17.34 -2.41
CA LEU A 109 3.07 -16.35 -2.31
C LEU A 109 2.36 -16.18 -3.64
N VAL A 110 3.13 -16.04 -4.72
CA VAL A 110 2.59 -15.85 -6.07
C VAL A 110 1.82 -17.09 -6.52
N GLU A 111 2.38 -18.30 -6.36
CA GLU A 111 1.75 -19.56 -6.73
C GLU A 111 0.46 -19.80 -5.91
N ALA A 112 0.52 -19.61 -4.59
CA ALA A 112 -0.62 -19.80 -3.72
C ALA A 112 -1.76 -18.82 -4.05
N THR A 113 -1.45 -17.56 -4.34
CA THR A 113 -2.47 -16.57 -4.72
C THR A 113 -2.98 -16.80 -6.14
N ALA A 114 -2.13 -17.18 -7.09
CA ALA A 114 -2.54 -17.49 -8.45
C ALA A 114 -3.50 -18.68 -8.51
N SER A 115 -3.28 -19.71 -7.69
CA SER A 115 -4.12 -20.92 -7.66
C SER A 115 -5.40 -20.75 -6.84
N GLN A 116 -5.33 -20.11 -5.66
CA GLN A 116 -6.45 -20.06 -4.71
C GLN A 116 -7.30 -18.79 -4.83
N MET A 117 -6.71 -17.71 -5.32
CA MET A 117 -7.36 -16.40 -5.46
C MET A 117 -6.83 -15.68 -6.72
N PRO A 118 -7.11 -16.18 -7.95
CA PRO A 118 -6.57 -15.57 -9.16
C PRO A 118 -7.05 -14.13 -9.33
N LEU A 119 -6.17 -13.30 -9.88
CA LEU A 119 -6.54 -11.96 -10.31
C LEU A 119 -7.47 -12.01 -11.53
N GLN A 120 -8.48 -11.16 -11.54
CA GLN A 120 -9.44 -11.06 -12.65
C GLN A 120 -8.86 -10.25 -13.82
N MET A 121 -7.95 -10.86 -14.56
CA MET A 121 -7.17 -10.20 -15.61
C MET A 121 -8.01 -9.61 -16.74
N ASP A 122 -9.18 -10.18 -17.03
CA ASP A 122 -10.09 -9.64 -18.04
C ASP A 122 -10.69 -8.29 -17.62
N THR A 123 -10.84 -8.05 -16.31
CA THR A 123 -11.23 -6.73 -15.80
C THR A 123 -10.12 -5.71 -15.99
N ALA A 124 -8.88 -6.10 -15.71
CA ALA A 124 -7.71 -5.27 -15.97
C ALA A 124 -7.56 -4.95 -17.47
N ALA A 125 -7.75 -5.93 -18.35
CA ALA A 125 -7.69 -5.73 -19.79
C ALA A 125 -8.69 -4.68 -20.28
N ARG A 126 -9.98 -4.78 -19.88
CA ARG A 126 -10.98 -3.77 -20.20
C ARG A 126 -10.62 -2.36 -19.73
N LEU A 127 -9.95 -2.27 -18.57
CA LEU A 127 -9.49 -0.99 -18.04
C LEU A 127 -8.39 -0.40 -18.94
N PHE A 128 -7.45 -1.23 -19.39
CA PHE A 128 -6.38 -0.78 -20.31
C PHE A 128 -6.91 -0.44 -21.69
N ASP A 129 -7.87 -1.19 -22.21
CA ASP A 129 -8.57 -0.89 -23.48
C ASP A 129 -9.28 0.47 -23.45
N SER A 130 -9.64 0.95 -22.26
CA SER A 130 -10.20 2.31 -22.08
C SER A 130 -9.12 3.43 -22.04
N GLY A 131 -7.86 3.11 -22.34
CA GLY A 131 -6.73 4.06 -22.41
C GLY A 131 -6.04 4.35 -21.08
N LYS A 132 -6.33 3.57 -20.03
CA LYS A 132 -5.64 3.68 -18.73
C LYS A 132 -4.38 2.83 -18.72
N SER A 133 -3.40 3.22 -17.89
CA SER A 133 -2.11 2.55 -17.82
C SER A 133 -1.70 2.24 -16.38
N PHE A 134 -1.03 1.10 -16.18
CA PHE A 134 -0.51 0.69 -14.88
C PHE A 134 0.98 0.39 -14.96
N TYR A 135 1.76 0.97 -14.07
CA TYR A 135 3.20 0.76 -13.96
C TYR A 135 3.56 0.18 -12.60
N MET A 136 4.37 -0.87 -12.61
CA MET A 136 4.98 -1.45 -11.42
C MET A 136 6.46 -1.11 -11.39
N CYS A 137 6.94 -0.52 -10.31
CA CYS A 137 8.34 -0.17 -10.15
C CYS A 137 9.13 -1.36 -9.58
N ALA A 138 10.26 -1.67 -10.22
CA ALA A 138 11.30 -2.54 -9.68
C ALA A 138 12.66 -1.84 -9.82
N CYS A 139 13.62 -2.23 -8.98
CA CYS A 139 14.97 -1.69 -8.98
C CYS A 139 15.92 -2.60 -9.75
N ARG A 140 16.63 -2.10 -10.72
CA ARG A 140 17.71 -2.86 -11.40
C ARG A 140 18.82 -3.15 -10.40
N GLN A 141 19.35 -4.37 -10.44
CA GLN A 141 20.40 -4.78 -9.50
C GLN A 141 21.79 -4.21 -9.85
N ASP A 142 22.03 -3.94 -11.13
CA ASP A 142 23.33 -3.52 -11.64
C ASP A 142 23.68 -2.04 -11.36
N ASP A 143 22.71 -1.14 -11.49
CA ASP A 143 22.89 0.32 -11.34
C ASP A 143 21.93 0.97 -10.34
N TYR A 144 21.06 0.20 -9.72
CA TYR A 144 19.98 0.65 -8.83
C TYR A 144 18.99 1.64 -9.47
N ALA A 145 18.94 1.73 -10.80
CA ALA A 145 17.97 2.55 -11.47
C ALA A 145 16.55 1.97 -11.35
N PRO A 146 15.51 2.82 -11.19
CA PRO A 146 14.14 2.37 -11.22
C PRO A 146 13.75 1.94 -12.64
N ASN A 147 13.06 0.81 -12.75
CA ASN A 147 12.42 0.37 -13.98
C ASN A 147 10.92 0.26 -13.77
N TYR A 148 10.12 0.79 -14.71
CA TYR A 148 8.67 0.84 -14.62
C TYR A 148 8.07 -0.08 -15.68
N PHE A 149 7.60 -1.22 -15.24
CA PHE A 149 6.98 -2.23 -16.10
C PHE A 149 5.51 -1.93 -16.36
N LEU A 150 5.11 -2.02 -17.62
CA LEU A 150 3.72 -2.17 -18.02
C LEU A 150 3.39 -3.67 -18.00
N PRO A 151 2.67 -4.19 -16.99
CA PRO A 151 2.44 -5.61 -16.89
C PRO A 151 1.46 -6.09 -17.98
N THR A 152 1.75 -7.24 -18.54
CA THR A 152 0.86 -8.00 -19.42
C THR A 152 0.24 -9.16 -18.65
N LYS A 153 -0.80 -9.79 -19.20
CA LYS A 153 -1.40 -10.97 -18.58
C LYS A 153 -0.35 -12.09 -18.32
N GLN A 154 0.65 -12.19 -19.18
CA GLN A 154 1.69 -13.23 -19.13
C GLN A 154 2.74 -12.97 -18.06
N ASN A 155 3.18 -11.71 -17.89
CA ASN A 155 4.29 -11.38 -17.00
C ASN A 155 3.87 -10.70 -15.69
N TRP A 156 2.55 -10.51 -15.44
CA TRP A 156 2.04 -9.75 -14.29
C TRP A 156 2.61 -10.23 -12.95
N LEU A 157 2.58 -11.53 -12.73
CA LEU A 157 3.05 -12.13 -11.49
C LEU A 157 4.57 -12.06 -11.34
N ASP A 158 5.30 -12.19 -12.46
CA ASP A 158 6.76 -12.05 -12.47
C ASP A 158 7.18 -10.62 -12.16
N VAL A 159 6.45 -9.62 -12.69
CA VAL A 159 6.68 -8.22 -12.37
C VAL A 159 6.34 -7.92 -10.90
N ILE A 160 5.27 -8.51 -10.35
CA ILE A 160 4.97 -8.41 -8.91
C ILE A 160 6.14 -8.97 -8.08
N ARG A 161 6.70 -10.13 -8.45
CA ARG A 161 7.87 -10.71 -7.78
C ARG A 161 9.07 -9.76 -7.84
N ALA A 162 9.39 -9.26 -9.03
CA ALA A 162 10.50 -8.32 -9.22
C ALA A 162 10.34 -7.06 -8.38
N SER A 163 9.14 -6.46 -8.41
CA SER A 163 8.81 -5.27 -7.60
C SER A 163 8.87 -5.50 -6.10
N SER A 164 8.83 -6.76 -5.63
CA SER A 164 8.74 -7.14 -4.21
C SER A 164 9.95 -7.92 -3.70
N ALA A 165 11.01 -8.09 -4.50
CA ALA A 165 12.19 -8.88 -4.18
C ALA A 165 13.13 -8.13 -3.22
N ILE A 166 12.79 -8.08 -1.92
CA ILE A 166 13.56 -7.36 -0.89
C ILE A 166 14.96 -7.97 -0.75
N PRO A 167 16.04 -7.21 -0.99
CA PRO A 167 17.42 -7.71 -0.89
C PRO A 167 17.71 -8.31 0.49
N GLY A 168 18.46 -9.38 0.50
CA GLY A 168 18.78 -10.12 1.71
C GLY A 168 17.64 -11.01 2.24
N PHE A 169 16.38 -10.67 2.01
CA PHE A 169 15.22 -11.47 2.43
C PHE A 169 14.73 -12.40 1.32
N TYR A 170 14.82 -11.97 0.08
CA TYR A 170 14.71 -12.77 -1.12
C TYR A 170 16.03 -12.62 -1.90
N ARG A 171 16.95 -13.56 -1.68
CA ARG A 171 18.39 -13.37 -1.97
C ARG A 171 18.76 -13.30 -3.44
N SER A 172 18.07 -14.07 -4.27
CA SER A 172 18.42 -14.21 -5.70
C SER A 172 18.01 -13.02 -6.57
N GLY A 173 17.14 -12.13 -6.06
CA GLY A 173 16.44 -11.19 -6.94
C GLY A 173 15.52 -11.92 -7.92
N VAL A 174 15.02 -11.22 -8.92
CA VAL A 174 14.17 -11.77 -9.98
C VAL A 174 14.74 -11.40 -11.33
N SER A 175 15.04 -12.40 -12.18
CA SER A 175 15.51 -12.14 -13.53
C SER A 175 14.33 -12.02 -14.50
N LEU A 176 14.24 -10.88 -15.17
CA LEU A 176 13.29 -10.63 -16.26
C LEU A 176 14.08 -10.14 -17.48
N GLU A 177 13.88 -10.82 -18.61
CA GLU A 177 14.54 -10.49 -19.89
C GLU A 177 16.08 -10.36 -19.78
N GLY A 178 16.69 -11.21 -18.94
CA GLY A 178 18.16 -11.23 -18.74
C GLY A 178 18.69 -10.16 -17.79
N ILE A 179 17.85 -9.32 -17.20
CA ILE A 179 18.21 -8.31 -16.20
C ILE A 179 17.68 -8.75 -14.83
N ASN A 180 18.51 -8.62 -13.80
CA ASN A 180 18.11 -8.91 -12.42
C ASN A 180 17.51 -7.68 -11.75
N TYR A 181 16.39 -7.90 -11.06
CA TYR A 181 15.64 -6.88 -10.35
C TYR A 181 15.51 -7.19 -8.86
N LEU A 182 15.47 -6.12 -8.08
CA LEU A 182 15.25 -6.08 -6.66
C LEU A 182 13.97 -5.27 -6.38
N ASP A 183 13.49 -5.27 -5.11
CA ASP A 183 12.33 -4.47 -4.69
C ASP A 183 12.49 -3.00 -5.13
N GLY A 184 11.48 -2.50 -5.81
CA GLY A 184 11.46 -1.13 -6.33
C GLY A 184 11.58 -0.05 -5.26
N GLY A 185 11.27 -0.38 -4.00
CA GLY A 185 11.42 0.54 -2.87
C GLY A 185 12.85 1.02 -2.62
N ILE A 186 13.85 0.37 -3.22
CA ILE A 186 15.25 0.80 -3.15
C ILE A 186 15.45 2.10 -3.95
N SER A 187 14.87 2.15 -5.15
CA SER A 187 15.09 3.23 -6.11
C SER A 187 13.93 4.23 -6.17
N ASP A 188 12.68 3.76 -6.10
CA ASP A 188 11.49 4.62 -6.12
C ASP A 188 10.35 3.99 -5.32
N ALA A 189 10.34 4.26 -4.01
CA ALA A 189 9.31 3.73 -3.10
C ALA A 189 7.93 4.33 -3.35
N ILE A 190 7.84 5.54 -3.93
CA ILE A 190 6.60 6.27 -4.21
C ILE A 190 6.74 6.91 -5.59
N PRO A 191 6.34 6.27 -6.69
CA PRO A 191 6.69 6.65 -8.07
C PRO A 191 5.95 7.92 -8.56
N VAL A 192 6.03 9.01 -7.78
CA VAL A 192 5.39 10.31 -8.07
C VAL A 192 6.08 11.07 -9.19
N LYS A 193 7.42 10.95 -9.29
CA LYS A 193 8.19 11.59 -10.34
C LYS A 193 7.86 10.97 -11.69
N GLU A 194 7.77 9.65 -11.74
CA GLU A 194 7.36 8.92 -12.94
C GLU A 194 5.92 9.25 -13.33
N ALA A 195 4.99 9.32 -12.38
CA ALA A 195 3.62 9.72 -12.66
C ALA A 195 3.55 11.12 -13.32
N ALA A 196 4.34 12.06 -12.83
CA ALA A 196 4.45 13.40 -13.43
C ALA A 196 5.10 13.35 -14.83
N ARG A 197 6.14 12.52 -15.03
CA ARG A 197 6.80 12.30 -16.33
C ARG A 197 5.84 11.72 -17.36
N GLN A 198 4.93 10.83 -16.93
CA GLN A 198 3.85 10.27 -17.75
C GLN A 198 2.71 11.27 -18.03
N GLY A 199 2.87 12.52 -17.62
CA GLY A 199 1.97 13.62 -17.95
C GLY A 199 0.81 13.82 -16.98
N ALA A 200 0.79 13.16 -15.81
CA ALA A 200 -0.21 13.43 -14.79
C ALA A 200 -0.13 14.87 -14.29
N LYS A 201 -1.28 15.51 -14.11
CA LYS A 201 -1.42 16.87 -13.59
C LYS A 201 -1.93 16.88 -12.15
N THR A 202 -2.58 15.80 -11.76
CA THR A 202 -3.08 15.57 -10.42
C THR A 202 -2.67 14.17 -9.98
N LEU A 203 -2.07 14.06 -8.80
CA LEU A 203 -1.74 12.77 -8.20
C LEU A 203 -2.54 12.57 -6.92
N VAL A 204 -3.04 11.38 -6.73
CA VAL A 204 -3.53 10.87 -5.44
C VAL A 204 -2.49 9.87 -4.96
N VAL A 205 -1.81 10.19 -3.87
CA VAL A 205 -0.72 9.38 -3.33
C VAL A 205 -1.19 8.73 -2.03
N ILE A 206 -1.09 7.40 -1.94
CA ILE A 206 -1.39 6.66 -0.71
C ILE A 206 -0.07 6.21 -0.09
N ARG A 207 0.19 6.69 1.12
CA ARG A 207 1.40 6.39 1.88
C ARG A 207 1.15 5.35 2.96
N THR A 208 2.19 4.64 3.33
CA THR A 208 2.19 3.64 4.41
C THR A 208 2.87 4.12 5.69
N VAL A 209 3.32 5.37 5.68
CA VAL A 209 3.93 6.04 6.83
C VAL A 209 3.39 7.47 6.95
N PRO A 210 3.40 8.09 8.15
CA PRO A 210 3.07 9.50 8.32
C PRO A 210 3.94 10.39 7.44
N SER A 211 3.35 11.46 6.92
CA SER A 211 3.93 12.28 5.86
C SER A 211 5.32 12.86 6.15
N GLN A 212 5.61 13.24 7.39
CA GLN A 212 6.89 13.86 7.75
C GLN A 212 7.92 12.87 8.30
N MET A 213 7.62 11.56 8.29
CA MET A 213 8.58 10.56 8.75
C MET A 213 9.51 10.16 7.62
N TYR A 214 10.81 10.39 7.83
CA TYR A 214 11.85 9.73 7.06
C TYR A 214 11.88 8.26 7.49
N TYR A 215 11.56 7.37 6.58
CA TYR A 215 11.50 5.96 6.89
C TYR A 215 12.77 5.25 6.41
N THR A 216 13.73 5.08 7.30
CA THR A 216 14.76 4.04 7.12
C THR A 216 14.14 2.73 7.56
N PRO A 217 14.01 1.71 6.69
CA PRO A 217 13.44 0.44 7.07
C PRO A 217 14.18 -0.16 8.27
N GLN A 218 13.48 -0.38 9.39
CA GLN A 218 14.12 -0.90 10.62
C GLN A 218 14.75 -2.30 10.43
N TRP A 219 14.32 -3.04 9.42
CA TRP A 219 14.94 -4.31 9.08
C TRP A 219 16.38 -4.15 8.60
N PHE A 220 16.71 -3.02 7.96
CA PHE A 220 18.09 -2.65 7.62
C PHE A 220 18.95 -2.51 8.86
N LYS A 221 18.50 -1.72 9.84
CA LYS A 221 19.21 -1.54 11.12
C LYS A 221 19.35 -2.84 11.92
N ARG A 222 18.43 -3.78 11.73
CA ARG A 222 18.53 -5.11 12.34
C ARG A 222 19.50 -6.02 11.60
N MET A 223 19.60 -5.90 10.29
CA MET A 223 20.50 -6.70 9.46
C MET A 223 21.97 -6.29 9.66
N GLU A 224 22.28 -5.00 9.86
CA GLU A 224 23.60 -4.52 10.28
C GLU A 224 24.13 -5.24 11.53
N ARG A 225 23.24 -5.58 12.45
CA ARG A 225 23.57 -6.27 13.70
C ARG A 225 23.84 -7.78 13.54
N TRP A 226 23.40 -8.37 12.41
CA TRP A 226 23.45 -9.82 12.16
C TRP A 226 24.52 -10.23 11.15
N LEU A 227 25.02 -9.31 10.33
CA LEU A 227 26.03 -9.56 9.32
C LEU A 227 27.35 -8.96 9.84
N GLY A 228 28.30 -9.83 10.15
CA GLY A 228 29.66 -9.42 10.53
C GLY A 228 30.35 -8.57 9.45
N ASP A 229 31.35 -7.85 9.85
CA ASP A 229 32.00 -6.65 9.28
C ASP A 229 32.46 -6.67 7.80
N SER A 230 32.60 -7.79 7.14
CA SER A 230 33.29 -7.85 5.82
C SER A 230 32.38 -8.01 4.59
N SER A 231 31.09 -8.31 4.76
CA SER A 231 30.13 -8.49 3.67
C SER A 231 29.10 -7.34 3.53
N LEU A 232 29.27 -6.26 4.30
CA LEU A 232 28.25 -5.22 4.48
C LEU A 232 28.25 -4.14 3.41
N GLN A 233 29.35 -3.95 2.66
CA GLN A 233 29.47 -2.82 1.73
C GLN A 233 28.35 -2.75 0.67
N PRO A 234 27.95 -3.84 0.01
CA PRO A 234 26.82 -3.79 -0.93
C PRO A 234 25.51 -3.40 -0.25
N LEU A 235 25.34 -3.82 0.99
CA LEU A 235 24.13 -3.53 1.76
C LEU A 235 24.09 -2.06 2.21
N VAL A 236 25.21 -1.52 2.65
CA VAL A 236 25.35 -0.10 3.00
C VAL A 236 25.02 0.77 1.78
N ASN A 237 25.52 0.42 0.61
CA ASN A 237 25.23 1.14 -0.63
C ASN A 237 23.73 1.12 -0.95
N LEU A 238 23.06 0.00 -0.80
CA LEU A 238 21.60 -0.13 -0.97
C LEU A 238 20.82 0.76 0.00
N VAL A 239 21.24 0.82 1.27
CA VAL A 239 20.61 1.69 2.27
C VAL A 239 20.76 3.15 1.89
N GLN A 240 21.97 3.57 1.58
CA GLN A 240 22.28 4.95 1.21
C GLN A 240 21.51 5.37 -0.04
N HIS A 241 21.42 4.47 -1.02
CA HIS A 241 20.65 4.71 -2.24
C HIS A 241 19.16 4.88 -1.92
N HIS A 242 18.58 3.97 -1.11
CA HIS A 242 17.19 4.07 -0.67
C HIS A 242 16.92 5.39 0.10
N GLU A 243 17.77 5.74 1.06
CA GLU A 243 17.59 6.96 1.85
C GLU A 243 17.67 8.23 1.00
N THR A 244 18.61 8.25 0.06
CA THR A 244 18.77 9.39 -0.87
C THR A 244 17.56 9.51 -1.79
N SER A 245 17.16 8.41 -2.41
CA SER A 245 15.98 8.36 -3.29
C SER A 245 14.71 8.74 -2.54
N TYR A 246 14.51 8.19 -1.34
CA TYR A 246 13.32 8.48 -0.54
C TYR A 246 13.25 9.95 -0.10
N ARG A 247 14.39 10.56 0.26
CA ARG A 247 14.48 12.00 0.57
C ARG A 247 14.11 12.86 -0.62
N ASP A 248 14.61 12.51 -1.79
CA ASP A 248 14.33 13.18 -3.07
C ASP A 248 12.83 13.12 -3.44
N ILE A 249 12.21 11.95 -3.20
CA ILE A 249 10.77 11.74 -3.40
C ILE A 249 9.96 12.63 -2.43
N GLN A 250 10.35 12.66 -1.17
CA GLN A 250 9.73 13.50 -0.15
C GLN A 250 9.79 14.99 -0.54
N GLN A 251 10.94 15.47 -0.97
CA GLN A 251 11.09 16.86 -1.43
C GLN A 251 10.18 17.16 -2.63
N PHE A 252 10.06 16.22 -3.56
CA PHE A 252 9.16 16.36 -4.71
C PHE A 252 7.68 16.44 -4.27
N ILE A 253 7.27 15.63 -3.29
CA ILE A 253 5.91 15.67 -2.74
C ILE A 253 5.67 16.98 -1.99
N GLU A 254 6.63 17.44 -1.19
CA GLU A 254 6.51 18.66 -0.40
C GLU A 254 6.47 19.93 -1.28
N LYS A 255 7.24 19.94 -2.36
CA LYS A 255 7.34 21.06 -3.30
C LYS A 255 7.11 20.59 -4.73
N PRO A 256 5.86 20.26 -5.11
CA PRO A 256 5.60 19.78 -6.47
C PRO A 256 5.96 20.82 -7.52
N PRO A 257 6.55 20.40 -8.65
CA PRO A 257 6.96 21.34 -9.72
C PRO A 257 5.76 21.88 -10.50
N GLY A 258 5.94 23.05 -11.10
CA GLY A 258 5.01 23.63 -12.06
C GLY A 258 3.61 23.85 -11.53
N LYS A 259 2.60 23.19 -12.11
CA LYS A 259 1.19 23.23 -11.69
C LYS A 259 0.69 21.88 -11.16
N LEU A 260 1.60 20.97 -10.83
CA LEU A 260 1.27 19.64 -10.33
C LEU A 260 0.53 19.73 -8.97
N ARG A 261 -0.57 19.00 -8.83
CA ARG A 261 -1.28 18.85 -7.55
C ARG A 261 -1.09 17.44 -7.00
N ILE A 262 -0.77 17.35 -5.72
CA ILE A 262 -0.59 16.08 -5.02
C ILE A 262 -1.54 16.05 -3.81
N PHE A 263 -2.56 15.20 -3.89
CA PHE A 263 -3.38 14.82 -2.75
C PHE A 263 -2.72 13.64 -2.06
N GLU A 264 -2.26 13.84 -0.85
CA GLU A 264 -1.50 12.83 -0.11
C GLU A 264 -2.36 12.25 1.02
N ILE A 265 -2.71 10.94 0.90
CA ILE A 265 -3.39 10.16 1.93
C ILE A 265 -2.33 9.41 2.72
N TYR A 266 -2.28 9.60 4.03
CA TYR A 266 -1.32 8.93 4.90
C TYR A 266 -1.92 8.64 6.28
N PRO A 267 -1.38 7.64 7.02
CA PRO A 267 -1.82 7.37 8.38
C PRO A 267 -1.42 8.54 9.31
N PRO A 268 -2.35 9.03 10.17
CA PRO A 268 -2.09 10.19 11.05
C PRO A 268 -1.03 9.92 12.12
N LYS A 269 -0.73 8.66 12.39
CA LYS A 269 0.30 8.17 13.31
C LYS A 269 0.97 6.92 12.70
N PRO A 270 2.16 6.52 13.21
CA PRO A 270 2.78 5.26 12.78
C PRO A 270 1.81 4.09 12.89
N LEU A 271 1.79 3.24 11.88
CA LEU A 271 0.97 2.04 11.86
C LEU A 271 1.45 1.04 12.92
N HIS A 272 0.54 0.23 13.42
CA HIS A 272 0.86 -0.88 14.31
C HIS A 272 1.55 -2.04 13.56
N SER A 273 1.27 -2.17 12.26
CA SER A 273 1.93 -3.11 11.37
C SER A 273 3.34 -2.64 11.01
N ILE A 274 4.22 -3.60 10.83
CA ILE A 274 5.59 -3.42 10.33
C ILE A 274 5.69 -4.01 8.92
N ALA A 275 6.82 -3.84 8.26
CA ALA A 275 6.99 -4.34 6.89
C ALA A 275 6.84 -5.86 6.77
N LEU A 276 7.35 -6.63 7.75
CA LEU A 276 7.28 -8.09 7.78
C LEU A 276 7.12 -8.58 9.22
N GLY A 277 6.38 -9.69 9.43
CA GLY A 277 6.19 -10.30 10.75
C GLY A 277 5.15 -9.59 11.63
N SER A 278 4.22 -8.84 11.04
CA SER A 278 3.11 -8.24 11.76
C SER A 278 2.14 -9.28 12.29
N ARG A 279 1.56 -9.00 13.45
CA ARG A 279 0.47 -9.82 14.02
C ARG A 279 -0.87 -9.42 13.38
N VAL A 280 -1.76 -10.40 13.20
CA VAL A 280 -3.08 -10.18 12.57
C VAL A 280 -3.91 -9.08 13.24
N PRO A 281 -3.95 -8.94 14.58
CA PRO A 281 -4.67 -7.82 15.22
C PRO A 281 -4.17 -6.45 14.76
N ALA A 282 -2.84 -6.24 14.70
CA ALA A 282 -2.25 -4.98 14.21
C ALA A 282 -2.65 -4.70 12.76
N LEU A 283 -2.59 -5.71 11.90
CA LEU A 283 -3.03 -5.59 10.50
C LEU A 283 -4.52 -5.22 10.40
N ARG A 284 -5.37 -5.79 11.27
CA ARG A 284 -6.81 -5.50 11.28
C ARG A 284 -7.10 -4.04 11.68
N GLU A 285 -6.39 -3.52 12.67
CA GLU A 285 -6.53 -2.13 13.10
C GLU A 285 -6.09 -1.16 12.00
N ASP A 286 -4.94 -1.40 11.39
CA ASP A 286 -4.42 -0.54 10.32
C ASP A 286 -5.27 -0.62 9.05
N TYR A 287 -5.87 -1.76 8.75
CA TYR A 287 -6.87 -1.87 7.69
C TYR A 287 -8.10 -1.00 7.97
N LYS A 288 -8.64 -1.03 9.20
CA LYS A 288 -9.76 -0.19 9.60
C LYS A 288 -9.40 1.30 9.49
N LEU A 289 -8.19 1.67 9.90
CA LEU A 289 -7.68 3.03 9.76
C LEU A 289 -7.60 3.45 8.29
N GLY A 290 -7.09 2.58 7.41
CA GLY A 290 -7.07 2.81 5.96
C GLY A 290 -8.46 3.05 5.39
N ARG A 291 -9.44 2.25 5.80
CA ARG A 291 -10.85 2.45 5.41
C ARG A 291 -11.39 3.81 5.87
N LEU A 292 -11.11 4.22 7.10
CA LEU A 292 -11.51 5.53 7.60
C LEU A 292 -10.90 6.66 6.77
N CYS A 293 -9.59 6.59 6.48
CA CYS A 293 -8.92 7.58 5.63
C CYS A 293 -9.48 7.60 4.20
N GLY A 294 -9.81 6.44 3.64
CA GLY A 294 -10.44 6.33 2.32
C GLY A 294 -11.82 7.00 2.28
N ARG A 295 -12.68 6.72 3.25
CA ARG A 295 -14.00 7.39 3.37
C ARG A 295 -13.86 8.89 3.52
N TYR A 296 -12.91 9.31 4.36
CA TYR A 296 -12.64 10.71 4.57
C TYR A 296 -12.19 11.42 3.29
N PHE A 297 -11.28 10.82 2.53
CA PHE A 297 -10.87 11.31 1.22
C PHE A 297 -12.06 11.44 0.26
N LEU A 298 -12.90 10.42 0.17
CA LEU A 298 -14.09 10.42 -0.69
C LEU A 298 -15.07 11.53 -0.31
N ALA A 299 -15.29 11.75 0.99
CA ALA A 299 -16.19 12.76 1.49
C ALA A 299 -15.69 14.20 1.26
N THR A 300 -14.36 14.40 1.21
CA THR A 300 -13.75 15.74 1.13
C THR A 300 -13.22 16.08 -0.26
N VAL A 301 -12.46 15.20 -0.87
CA VAL A 301 -11.73 15.45 -2.13
C VAL A 301 -12.32 14.69 -3.31
N GLY A 302 -12.91 13.51 -3.07
CA GLY A 302 -13.33 12.62 -4.14
C GLY A 302 -14.21 13.27 -5.19
N LYS A 303 -15.20 14.06 -4.78
CA LYS A 303 -16.10 14.78 -5.69
C LYS A 303 -15.37 15.76 -6.60
N LEU A 304 -14.30 16.40 -6.11
CA LEU A 304 -13.52 17.37 -6.89
C LEU A 304 -12.79 16.73 -8.08
N LEU A 305 -12.51 15.42 -7.99
CA LEU A 305 -11.82 14.68 -9.03
C LEU A 305 -12.76 14.04 -10.06
N THR A 306 -14.04 13.90 -9.73
CA THR A 306 -15.06 13.31 -10.62
C THR A 306 -15.88 14.35 -11.38
N GLU A 307 -15.98 15.57 -10.87
CA GLU A 307 -16.74 16.65 -11.50
C GLU A 307 -15.94 17.24 -12.67
N LYS A 308 -16.43 17.02 -13.90
CA LYS A 308 -15.85 17.61 -15.13
C LYS A 308 -16.25 19.08 -15.37
N ALA A 309 -17.15 19.62 -14.56
CA ALA A 309 -17.62 21.00 -14.68
C ALA A 309 -16.80 21.97 -13.79
N PRO A 310 -16.67 23.26 -14.14
CA PRO A 310 -16.10 24.23 -13.21
C PRO A 310 -16.96 24.28 -11.96
N LEU A 311 -16.36 23.96 -10.82
CA LEU A 311 -17.02 24.04 -9.51
C LEU A 311 -17.48 25.47 -9.27
N THR A 312 -18.77 25.73 -9.47
CA THR A 312 -19.42 26.88 -8.82
C THR A 312 -19.23 26.70 -7.31
N ARG A 313 -18.75 27.75 -6.64
CA ARG A 313 -18.44 27.78 -5.21
C ARG A 313 -19.53 27.13 -4.35
N HIS A 314 -19.47 25.83 -4.16
CA HIS A 314 -20.11 25.20 -3.03
C HIS A 314 -19.04 25.01 -1.98
N LEU A 315 -19.10 25.84 -0.94
CA LEU A 315 -18.38 25.61 0.31
C LEU A 315 -18.69 24.18 0.73
N VAL A 316 -17.71 23.28 0.64
CA VAL A 316 -17.81 22.02 1.36
C VAL A 316 -17.92 22.41 2.81
N PRO A 317 -19.01 22.05 3.51
CA PRO A 317 -19.11 22.38 4.93
C PRO A 317 -17.87 21.82 5.61
N ALA A 318 -17.22 22.64 6.42
CA ALA A 318 -16.14 22.18 7.27
C ALA A 318 -16.71 21.03 8.11
N VAL A 319 -16.25 19.81 7.84
CA VAL A 319 -16.54 18.68 8.73
C VAL A 319 -15.74 18.96 9.99
N THR A 320 -16.40 19.57 10.98
CA THR A 320 -15.79 19.76 12.29
C THR A 320 -15.52 18.39 12.89
N PRO A 321 -14.44 18.23 13.68
CA PRO A 321 -14.14 16.96 14.35
C PRO A 321 -15.32 16.41 15.17
N GLU A 322 -16.24 17.26 15.61
CA GLU A 322 -17.46 16.94 16.37
C GLU A 322 -18.54 16.23 15.54
N SER A 323 -18.50 16.30 14.21
CA SER A 323 -19.47 15.59 13.36
C SER A 323 -19.10 14.13 13.07
N ILE A 324 -17.94 13.67 13.52
CA ILE A 324 -17.57 12.27 13.51
C ILE A 324 -17.88 11.71 14.90
N VAL A 325 -19.14 11.36 15.16
CA VAL A 325 -19.52 10.61 16.37
C VAL A 325 -18.85 9.23 16.26
N ILE A 326 -17.72 9.08 16.92
CA ILE A 326 -17.15 7.77 17.20
C ILE A 326 -18.04 7.19 18.30
N PRO A 327 -18.78 6.09 18.06
CA PRO A 327 -19.54 5.49 19.14
C PRO A 327 -18.56 5.16 20.27
N PRO A 328 -18.91 5.47 21.54
CA PRO A 328 -18.06 5.10 22.67
C PRO A 328 -17.81 3.60 22.66
N ALA A 329 -16.59 3.19 22.99
CA ALA A 329 -16.28 1.82 23.22
C ALA A 329 -17.27 1.24 24.26
N PRO A 330 -17.79 0.01 24.07
CA PRO A 330 -18.67 -0.59 25.06
C PRO A 330 -17.94 -0.59 26.41
N VAL A 331 -18.55 0.06 27.39
CA VAL A 331 -18.10 0.03 28.77
C VAL A 331 -18.28 -1.42 29.23
N ALA A 332 -17.18 -2.05 29.63
CA ALA A 332 -17.24 -3.34 30.31
C ALA A 332 -18.01 -3.13 31.62
N ASN A 333 -19.22 -3.67 31.72
CA ASN A 333 -19.91 -3.79 32.98
C ASN A 333 -19.26 -4.90 33.79
N ASP A 334 -18.36 -4.55 34.69
CA ASP A 334 -17.97 -5.37 35.82
C ASP A 334 -19.14 -5.39 36.80
N THR A 335 -19.99 -6.37 36.70
CA THR A 335 -20.74 -6.94 37.82
C THR A 335 -21.45 -8.22 37.34
N LEU A 336 -20.87 -9.35 37.63
CA LEU A 336 -21.66 -10.56 37.94
C LEU A 336 -20.87 -11.49 38.83
N VAL A 337 -21.42 -11.64 40.02
CA VAL A 337 -21.14 -12.57 41.10
C VAL A 337 -21.30 -14.00 40.61
N ALA A 338 -20.46 -14.87 41.15
CA ALA A 338 -20.42 -16.31 40.94
C ALA A 338 -21.76 -17.00 41.20
N GLU A 339 -22.09 -17.97 40.35
CA GLU A 339 -22.74 -19.22 40.77
C GLU A 339 -22.18 -20.40 39.99
N VAL A 340 -21.75 -21.38 40.77
CA VAL A 340 -21.21 -22.69 40.37
C VAL A 340 -22.37 -23.62 40.13
N SER A 341 -22.43 -24.32 38.99
CA SER A 341 -22.94 -25.71 38.94
C SER A 341 -22.64 -26.41 37.61
N ASP A 342 -21.95 -27.51 37.74
CA ASP A 342 -22.00 -28.77 36.99
C ASP A 342 -21.91 -28.84 35.47
N ALA A 343 -20.84 -29.48 35.04
CA ALA A 343 -20.67 -30.08 33.70
C ALA A 343 -21.69 -31.23 33.46
N PRO A 344 -22.01 -31.60 32.21
CA PRO A 344 -21.26 -32.68 31.58
C PRO A 344 -20.94 -32.52 30.07
N GLN A 345 -20.03 -33.36 29.71
CA GLN A 345 -19.36 -33.75 28.46
C GLN A 345 -20.17 -33.79 27.16
N ALA A 346 -19.38 -33.51 26.08
CA ALA A 346 -19.22 -34.28 24.83
C ALA A 346 -20.04 -33.89 23.59
N ASN A 347 -19.27 -33.79 22.52
CA ASN A 347 -19.51 -34.13 21.11
C ASN A 347 -19.98 -33.05 20.12
N ASP A 348 -18.98 -32.60 19.38
CA ASP A 348 -18.81 -32.70 17.89
C ASP A 348 -19.40 -31.61 16.98
N PRO A 349 -18.80 -31.44 15.79
CA PRO A 349 -18.51 -30.13 15.22
C PRO A 349 -19.39 -29.82 14.01
N THR A 350 -19.87 -28.60 13.91
CA THR A 350 -20.27 -28.04 12.62
C THR A 350 -19.83 -26.57 12.56
N PHE A 351 -18.81 -26.36 11.78
CA PHE A 351 -18.41 -25.01 11.35
C PHE A 351 -19.50 -24.44 10.44
N ASN A 352 -20.24 -23.47 10.91
CA ASN A 352 -21.07 -22.64 10.07
C ASN A 352 -20.36 -21.32 9.74
N ASN A 353 -20.30 -21.07 8.45
CA ASN A 353 -19.71 -19.94 7.73
C ASN A 353 -20.61 -18.70 7.79
N GLU A 354 -20.72 -18.01 8.90
CA GLU A 354 -21.36 -16.69 8.93
C GLU A 354 -20.84 -15.87 10.09
N ASP A 355 -19.63 -15.29 9.93
CA ASP A 355 -19.18 -14.16 10.76
C ASP A 355 -17.89 -13.57 10.18
N LEU A 356 -18.01 -12.96 8.99
CA LEU A 356 -17.00 -12.08 8.42
C LEU A 356 -17.68 -11.01 7.56
N ALA A 357 -18.46 -10.14 8.21
CA ALA A 357 -18.84 -8.86 7.66
C ALA A 357 -17.80 -7.78 8.01
#